data_fab5b51f85df94de23a2c518ec98b53f
#
_entry.id   fab5b51f85df94de23a2c518ec98b53f
#
_cell.length_a   1.000
_cell.length_b   1.000
_cell.length_c   1.000
_cell.angle_alpha   90.00
_cell.angle_beta   90.00
_cell.angle_gamma   90.00
#
_symmetry.space_group_name_H-M   'P 1'
#
loop_
_entity.id
_entity.type
_entity.pdbx_description
1 polymer ?
#
loop_
_entity_poly.entity_id
_entity_poly.type
_entity_poly.pdbx_seq_one_letter_code
_entity_poly.pdbx_strand_id
1 'polypeptide(L)'
;MLSETVGTLKNALSVEAPGRNFIREAWDKLVGIPGGKRAFSFLVGRAARYTATINPRVLEVRQGYARVSMADTPGVRNPFRSVHAVALTNLAELAGNLAVAYSLPVDARFIVAGFTVEFHKKARGTIVAEGEASAITSSEKREYAIPVTMKDKAGDVVATATLRTMVGPKKS
;
A
#
# COMPACT_ATOMS: atom_id res chain seq x y z
N MET A 1 2.61 -24.58 23.88
CA MET A 1 1.96 -23.30 24.27
C MET A 1 2.53 -22.06 23.56
N LEU A 2 3.84 -21.72 23.63
CA LEU A 2 4.40 -20.55 22.92
C LEU A 2 4.38 -20.68 21.39
N SER A 3 4.54 -21.87 20.84
CA SER A 3 4.52 -22.12 19.38
C SER A 3 3.14 -21.98 18.75
N GLU A 4 2.08 -22.38 19.47
CA GLU A 4 0.69 -22.23 19.02
C GLU A 4 0.22 -20.77 19.05
N THR A 5 0.65 -20.02 20.08
CA THR A 5 0.33 -18.58 20.17
C THR A 5 0.98 -17.77 19.04
N VAL A 6 2.20 -18.10 18.65
CA VAL A 6 2.90 -17.48 17.51
C VAL A 6 2.27 -17.86 16.18
N GLY A 7 1.79 -19.11 16.03
CA GLY A 7 1.04 -19.57 14.86
C GLY A 7 -0.30 -18.84 14.72
N THR A 8 -1.03 -18.67 15.82
CA THR A 8 -2.31 -17.96 15.86
C THR A 8 -2.16 -16.48 15.56
N LEU A 9 -1.07 -15.82 16.02
CA LEU A 9 -0.77 -14.42 15.68
C LEU A 9 -0.37 -14.26 14.19
N LYS A 10 0.40 -15.21 13.63
CA LYS A 10 0.73 -15.20 12.20
C LYS A 10 -0.50 -15.36 11.33
N ASN A 11 -1.43 -16.25 11.70
CA ASN A 11 -2.68 -16.43 10.97
C ASN A 11 -3.66 -15.25 11.15
N ALA A 12 -3.66 -14.60 12.31
CA ALA A 12 -4.47 -13.40 12.56
C ALA A 12 -3.96 -12.17 11.77
N LEU A 13 -2.68 -12.13 11.38
CA LEU A 13 -2.06 -11.10 10.54
C LEU A 13 -2.03 -11.49 9.06
N SER A 14 -2.54 -12.65 8.69
CA SER A 14 -2.59 -13.10 7.30
C SER A 14 -3.65 -12.33 6.54
N VAL A 15 -3.23 -11.61 5.50
CA VAL A 15 -4.11 -10.95 4.53
C VAL A 15 -5.03 -11.96 3.83
N GLU A 16 -4.70 -13.25 3.92
CA GLU A 16 -5.41 -14.37 3.30
C GLU A 16 -6.45 -15.04 4.22
N ALA A 17 -6.63 -14.56 5.48
CA ALA A 17 -7.61 -15.16 6.40
C ALA A 17 -9.01 -15.18 5.77
N PRO A 18 -9.69 -16.34 5.72
CA PRO A 18 -11.01 -16.45 5.12
C PRO A 18 -12.05 -15.63 5.90
N GLY A 19 -13.02 -15.05 5.19
CA GLY A 19 -14.14 -14.31 5.76
C GLY A 19 -13.79 -12.96 6.40
N ARG A 20 -12.57 -12.46 6.22
CA ARG A 20 -12.12 -11.18 6.81
C ARG A 20 -11.34 -10.33 5.82
N ASN A 21 -11.46 -9.01 5.96
CA ASN A 21 -10.57 -8.05 5.32
C ASN A 21 -9.74 -7.35 6.42
N PHE A 22 -8.57 -7.92 6.70
CA PHE A 22 -7.69 -7.45 7.78
C PHE A 22 -7.26 -5.99 7.61
N ILE A 23 -6.96 -5.54 6.40
CA ILE A 23 -6.53 -4.16 6.13
C ILE A 23 -7.64 -3.18 6.48
N ARG A 24 -8.88 -3.45 6.05
CA ARG A 24 -10.06 -2.64 6.36
C ARG A 24 -10.31 -2.60 7.86
N GLU A 25 -10.39 -3.75 8.51
CA GLU A 25 -10.65 -3.86 9.94
C GLU A 25 -9.60 -3.15 10.80
N ALA A 26 -8.32 -3.29 10.44
CA ALA A 26 -7.22 -2.64 11.16
C ALA A 26 -7.25 -1.12 10.99
N TRP A 27 -7.48 -0.64 9.75
CA TRP A 27 -7.60 0.79 9.49
C TRP A 27 -8.77 1.41 10.22
N ASP A 28 -9.98 0.85 10.08
CA ASP A 28 -11.21 1.38 10.66
C ASP A 28 -11.15 1.46 12.18
N LYS A 29 -10.48 0.49 12.84
CA LYS A 29 -10.24 0.50 14.29
C LYS A 29 -9.23 1.55 14.74
N LEU A 30 -8.20 1.79 13.92
CA LEU A 30 -7.07 2.62 14.33
C LEU A 30 -7.21 4.09 13.90
N VAL A 31 -7.88 4.39 12.79
CA VAL A 31 -7.90 5.74 12.21
C VAL A 31 -8.49 6.80 13.13
N GLY A 32 -9.44 6.44 13.97
CA GLY A 32 -10.15 7.32 14.90
C GLY A 32 -9.43 7.61 16.23
N ILE A 33 -8.31 6.95 16.52
CA ILE A 33 -7.61 7.12 17.79
C ILE A 33 -6.29 7.90 17.64
N PRO A 34 -5.87 8.68 18.64
CA PRO A 34 -4.59 9.38 18.61
C PRO A 34 -3.41 8.43 18.34
N GLY A 35 -2.60 8.74 17.34
CA GLY A 35 -1.47 7.89 16.93
C GLY A 35 -1.84 6.68 16.08
N GLY A 36 -3.12 6.41 15.86
CA GLY A 36 -3.59 5.20 15.14
C GLY A 36 -3.08 5.08 13.70
N LYS A 37 -2.98 6.18 12.96
CA LYS A 37 -2.35 6.15 11.60
C LYS A 37 -0.89 5.73 11.64
N ARG A 38 -0.14 6.10 12.69
CA ARG A 38 1.26 5.66 12.88
C ARG A 38 1.30 4.17 13.20
N ALA A 39 0.43 3.70 14.10
CA ALA A 39 0.30 2.29 14.45
C ALA A 39 -0.05 1.45 13.20
N PHE A 40 -0.99 1.90 12.39
CA PHE A 40 -1.35 1.23 11.12
C PHE A 40 -0.15 1.19 10.16
N SER A 41 0.55 2.31 9.96
CA SER A 41 1.75 2.36 9.10
C SER A 41 2.84 1.39 9.58
N PHE A 42 3.04 1.26 10.89
CA PHE A 42 3.95 0.29 11.48
C PHE A 42 3.50 -1.16 11.20
N LEU A 43 2.22 -1.47 11.35
CA LEU A 43 1.67 -2.81 11.05
C LEU A 43 1.87 -3.18 9.57
N VAL A 44 1.61 -2.25 8.65
CA VAL A 44 1.86 -2.44 7.22
C VAL A 44 3.35 -2.73 6.94
N GLY A 45 4.25 -1.95 7.54
CA GLY A 45 5.70 -2.18 7.43
C GLY A 45 6.14 -3.53 8.01
N ARG A 46 5.50 -4.01 9.08
CA ARG A 46 5.76 -5.34 9.65
C ARG A 46 5.31 -6.47 8.72
N ALA A 47 4.17 -6.29 8.05
CA ALA A 47 3.64 -7.26 7.09
C ALA A 47 4.47 -7.28 5.79
N ALA A 48 4.88 -6.11 5.29
CA ALA A 48 5.67 -5.95 4.06
C ALA A 48 7.05 -5.35 4.38
N ARG A 49 8.00 -6.20 4.75
CA ARG A 49 9.32 -5.77 5.24
C ARG A 49 10.10 -4.90 4.24
N TYR A 50 10.01 -5.20 2.95
CA TYR A 50 10.66 -4.38 1.92
C TYR A 50 10.04 -2.99 1.84
N THR A 51 8.72 -2.89 1.94
CA THR A 51 8.00 -1.62 1.98
C THR A 51 8.40 -0.76 3.20
N ALA A 52 8.75 -1.40 4.33
CA ALA A 52 9.24 -0.67 5.51
C ALA A 52 10.56 0.09 5.27
N THR A 53 11.35 -0.27 4.26
CA THR A 53 12.64 0.39 3.95
C THR A 53 12.50 1.86 3.58
N ILE A 54 11.34 2.26 3.06
CA ILE A 54 11.05 3.66 2.74
C ILE A 54 10.37 4.44 3.88
N ASN A 55 10.14 3.79 5.04
CA ASN A 55 9.47 4.36 6.22
C ASN A 55 8.17 5.10 5.87
N PRO A 56 7.20 4.45 5.20
CA PRO A 56 6.02 5.10 4.68
C PRO A 56 5.06 5.50 5.81
N ARG A 57 4.28 6.54 5.58
CA ARG A 57 3.18 6.96 6.46
C ARG A 57 1.87 6.91 5.71
N VAL A 58 0.97 6.05 6.13
CA VAL A 58 -0.38 5.97 5.60
C VAL A 58 -1.19 7.15 6.14
N LEU A 59 -1.69 7.97 5.25
CA LEU A 59 -2.41 9.21 5.57
C LEU A 59 -3.92 9.01 5.51
N GLU A 60 -4.38 8.23 4.54
CA GLU A 60 -5.79 7.96 4.29
C GLU A 60 -5.94 6.62 3.57
N VAL A 61 -6.96 5.86 3.94
CA VAL A 61 -7.42 4.68 3.20
C VAL A 61 -8.95 4.67 3.26
N ARG A 62 -9.57 4.45 2.12
CA ARG A 62 -11.01 4.28 1.97
C ARG A 62 -11.33 3.43 0.74
N GLN A 63 -12.59 3.16 0.52
CA GLN A 63 -13.03 2.39 -0.64
C GLN A 63 -12.50 3.04 -1.93
N GLY A 64 -11.75 2.26 -2.72
CA GLY A 64 -11.16 2.66 -3.99
C GLY A 64 -10.00 3.65 -3.91
N TYR A 65 -9.49 3.99 -2.70
CA TYR A 65 -8.48 5.04 -2.58
C TYR A 65 -7.52 4.81 -1.42
N ALA A 66 -6.25 5.13 -1.63
CA ALA A 66 -5.28 5.26 -0.55
C ALA A 66 -4.29 6.38 -0.82
N ARG A 67 -3.86 7.05 0.27
CA ARG A 67 -2.87 8.11 0.25
C ARG A 67 -1.75 7.80 1.24
N VAL A 68 -0.52 7.77 0.75
CA VAL A 68 0.67 7.39 1.51
C VAL A 68 1.77 8.41 1.28
N SER A 69 2.51 8.78 2.31
CA SER A 69 3.67 9.67 2.18
C SER A 69 4.97 8.97 2.53
N MET A 70 6.06 9.47 1.96
CA MET A 70 7.43 9.10 2.25
C MET A 70 8.28 10.36 2.40
N ALA A 71 9.07 10.43 3.48
CA ALA A 71 10.02 11.52 3.68
C ALA A 71 11.26 11.33 2.81
N ASP A 72 11.79 12.43 2.28
CA ASP A 72 13.08 12.46 1.57
C ASP A 72 14.23 12.40 2.59
N THR A 73 14.68 11.19 2.90
CA THR A 73 15.79 10.92 3.82
C THR A 73 17.02 10.44 3.05
N PRO A 74 18.23 10.53 3.60
CA PRO A 74 19.44 10.03 2.94
C PRO A 74 19.34 8.59 2.45
N GLY A 75 18.64 7.71 3.21
CA GLY A 75 18.50 6.30 2.87
C GLY A 75 17.62 6.00 1.64
N VAL A 76 16.82 6.97 1.19
CA VAL A 76 15.97 6.81 -0.02
C VAL A 76 16.47 7.65 -1.19
N ARG A 77 17.63 8.33 -1.08
CA ARG A 77 18.19 9.16 -2.14
C ARG A 77 19.09 8.41 -3.10
N ASN A 78 19.09 8.86 -4.34
CA ASN A 78 20.07 8.49 -5.35
C ASN A 78 21.30 9.44 -5.32
N PRO A 79 22.37 9.13 -6.08
CA PRO A 79 23.57 10.00 -6.15
C PRO A 79 23.30 11.44 -6.64
N PHE A 80 22.18 11.69 -7.31
CA PHE A 80 21.76 13.02 -7.77
C PHE A 80 21.02 13.85 -6.72
N ARG A 81 21.02 13.40 -5.45
CA ARG A 81 20.33 14.04 -4.31
C ARG A 81 18.83 14.22 -4.53
N SER A 82 18.19 13.29 -5.21
CA SER A 82 16.75 13.18 -5.33
C SER A 82 16.30 11.83 -4.83
N VAL A 83 15.00 11.67 -4.56
CA VAL A 83 14.43 10.37 -4.18
C VAL A 83 14.71 9.36 -5.28
N HIS A 84 15.19 8.18 -4.88
CA HIS A 84 15.55 7.11 -5.80
C HIS A 84 14.30 6.56 -6.52
N ALA A 85 14.43 6.24 -7.80
CA ALA A 85 13.35 5.67 -8.60
C ALA A 85 12.71 4.42 -7.93
N VAL A 86 13.53 3.51 -7.38
CA VAL A 86 13.04 2.31 -6.68
C VAL A 86 12.25 2.67 -5.42
N ALA A 87 12.62 3.73 -4.70
CA ALA A 87 11.86 4.18 -3.54
C ALA A 87 10.49 4.77 -3.94
N LEU A 88 10.43 5.51 -5.06
CA LEU A 88 9.18 5.98 -5.64
C LEU A 88 8.30 4.81 -6.11
N THR A 89 8.89 3.81 -6.75
CA THR A 89 8.18 2.60 -7.17
C THR A 89 7.59 1.84 -5.98
N ASN A 90 8.36 1.66 -4.90
CA ASN A 90 7.88 1.04 -3.67
C ASN A 90 6.72 1.85 -3.03
N LEU A 91 6.81 3.18 -3.03
CA LEU A 91 5.74 4.04 -2.54
C LEU A 91 4.46 3.92 -3.39
N ALA A 92 4.60 3.87 -4.72
CA ALA A 92 3.48 3.69 -5.64
C ALA A 92 2.80 2.33 -5.44
N GLU A 93 3.60 1.26 -5.33
CA GLU A 93 3.10 -0.09 -5.06
C GLU A 93 2.28 -0.12 -3.77
N LEU A 94 2.79 0.47 -2.69
CA LEU A 94 2.09 0.51 -1.42
C LEU A 94 0.75 1.26 -1.52
N ALA A 95 0.72 2.43 -2.15
CA ALA A 95 -0.51 3.21 -2.29
C ALA A 95 -1.56 2.46 -3.11
N GLY A 96 -1.17 1.90 -4.25
CA GLY A 96 -2.07 1.09 -5.09
C GLY A 96 -2.57 -0.16 -4.36
N ASN A 97 -1.66 -0.88 -3.69
CA ASN A 97 -2.02 -2.09 -2.94
C ASN A 97 -2.97 -1.80 -1.76
N LEU A 98 -2.83 -0.69 -1.05
CA LEU A 98 -3.75 -0.32 0.02
C LEU A 98 -5.13 0.06 -0.50
N ALA A 99 -5.21 0.77 -1.64
CA ALA A 99 -6.48 1.09 -2.29
C ALA A 99 -7.24 -0.18 -2.69
N VAL A 100 -6.54 -1.18 -3.25
CA VAL A 100 -7.11 -2.49 -3.58
C VAL A 100 -7.46 -3.27 -2.32
N ALA A 101 -6.51 -3.46 -1.40
CA ALA A 101 -6.68 -4.31 -0.22
C ALA A 101 -7.86 -3.90 0.65
N TYR A 102 -8.04 -2.60 0.89
CA TYR A 102 -9.19 -2.09 1.64
C TYR A 102 -10.52 -2.37 0.92
N SER A 103 -10.49 -2.33 -0.41
CA SER A 103 -11.69 -2.43 -1.27
C SER A 103 -12.11 -3.87 -1.57
N LEU A 104 -11.26 -4.86 -1.30
CA LEU A 104 -11.54 -6.25 -1.60
C LEU A 104 -12.75 -6.78 -0.85
N PRO A 105 -13.59 -7.64 -1.48
CA PRO A 105 -14.47 -8.57 -0.79
C PRO A 105 -13.69 -9.48 0.19
N VAL A 106 -14.38 -9.98 1.21
CA VAL A 106 -13.74 -10.79 2.28
C VAL A 106 -13.23 -12.15 1.79
N ASP A 107 -13.77 -12.64 0.70
CA ASP A 107 -13.43 -13.90 0.03
C ASP A 107 -12.41 -13.72 -1.12
N ALA A 108 -12.00 -12.47 -1.40
CA ALA A 108 -11.04 -12.14 -2.45
C ALA A 108 -9.62 -11.96 -1.91
N ARG A 109 -8.65 -12.26 -2.78
CA ARG A 109 -7.23 -11.92 -2.62
C ARG A 109 -6.73 -11.25 -3.89
N PHE A 110 -5.57 -10.64 -3.82
CA PHE A 110 -4.94 -10.02 -4.99
C PHE A 110 -3.44 -10.27 -5.04
N ILE A 111 -2.88 -10.08 -6.22
CA ILE A 111 -1.44 -10.05 -6.46
C ILE A 111 -1.13 -9.03 -7.56
N VAL A 112 -0.05 -8.28 -7.39
CA VAL A 112 0.46 -7.43 -8.46
C VAL A 112 1.13 -8.31 -9.50
N ALA A 113 0.61 -8.28 -10.72
CA ALA A 113 1.11 -9.05 -11.86
C ALA A 113 2.16 -8.26 -12.68
N GLY A 114 2.28 -6.97 -12.43
CA GLY A 114 3.25 -6.09 -13.06
C GLY A 114 2.88 -4.63 -12.83
N PHE A 115 3.80 -3.74 -13.13
CA PHE A 115 3.51 -2.30 -13.13
C PHE A 115 4.45 -1.54 -14.05
N THR A 116 3.98 -0.38 -14.50
CA THR A 116 4.77 0.63 -15.21
C THR A 116 4.92 1.85 -14.34
N VAL A 117 6.06 2.52 -14.41
CA VAL A 117 6.33 3.78 -13.69
C VAL A 117 6.96 4.77 -14.66
N GLU A 118 6.44 5.99 -14.67
CA GLU A 118 6.98 7.11 -15.44
C GLU A 118 7.46 8.19 -14.47
N PHE A 119 8.68 8.67 -14.70
CA PHE A 119 9.30 9.71 -13.87
C PHE A 119 9.32 11.02 -14.65
N HIS A 120 8.62 12.04 -14.16
CA HIS A 120 8.42 13.30 -14.87
C HIS A 120 9.43 14.37 -14.46
N LYS A 121 9.84 14.38 -13.17
CA LYS A 121 10.86 15.32 -12.67
C LYS A 121 11.59 14.73 -11.45
N LYS A 122 12.70 15.36 -11.06
CA LYS A 122 13.45 14.98 -9.85
C LYS A 122 12.59 15.17 -8.60
N ALA A 123 12.27 14.07 -7.93
CA ALA A 123 11.50 14.06 -6.70
C ALA A 123 12.39 14.52 -5.51
N ARG A 124 11.95 15.53 -4.78
CA ARG A 124 12.64 16.07 -3.59
C ARG A 124 11.62 16.44 -2.52
N GLY A 125 12.07 16.40 -1.26
CA GLY A 125 11.18 16.62 -0.13
C GLY A 125 10.21 15.46 0.08
N THR A 126 9.21 15.67 0.92
CA THR A 126 8.19 14.64 1.16
C THR A 126 7.38 14.39 -0.11
N ILE A 127 7.26 13.13 -0.51
CA ILE A 127 6.45 12.68 -1.64
C ILE A 127 5.18 12.03 -1.10
N VAL A 128 4.05 12.35 -1.73
CA VAL A 128 2.75 11.75 -1.44
C VAL A 128 2.29 10.98 -2.67
N ALA A 129 1.98 9.71 -2.50
CA ALA A 129 1.37 8.86 -3.52
C ALA A 129 -0.13 8.69 -3.23
N GLU A 130 -0.92 8.80 -4.27
CA GLU A 130 -2.37 8.59 -4.27
C GLU A 130 -2.70 7.46 -5.23
N GLY A 131 -3.20 6.35 -4.70
CA GLY A 131 -3.63 5.18 -5.48
C GLY A 131 -5.14 5.12 -5.60
N GLU A 132 -5.64 4.83 -6.80
CA GLU A 132 -7.07 4.77 -7.09
C GLU A 132 -7.44 3.41 -7.69
N ALA A 133 -8.34 2.69 -7.04
CA ALA A 133 -8.86 1.42 -7.52
C ALA A 133 -10.33 1.58 -7.92
N SER A 134 -10.69 1.08 -9.09
CA SER A 134 -12.10 0.95 -9.46
C SER A 134 -12.82 0.00 -8.50
N ALA A 135 -14.15 0.04 -8.48
CA ALA A 135 -14.94 -0.82 -7.60
C ALA A 135 -14.63 -2.31 -7.85
N ILE A 136 -14.25 -3.02 -6.78
CA ILE A 136 -14.01 -4.47 -6.77
C ILE A 136 -15.18 -5.10 -6.01
N THR A 137 -16.14 -5.64 -6.74
CA THR A 137 -17.42 -6.12 -6.18
C THR A 137 -17.52 -7.63 -6.08
N SER A 138 -16.59 -8.38 -6.67
CA SER A 138 -16.59 -9.85 -6.64
C SER A 138 -15.17 -10.40 -6.48
N SER A 139 -15.08 -11.67 -6.06
CA SER A 139 -13.84 -12.45 -6.01
C SER A 139 -13.52 -13.18 -7.30
N GLU A 140 -14.27 -12.97 -8.37
CA GLU A 140 -13.98 -13.56 -9.68
C GLU A 140 -12.61 -13.13 -10.17
N LYS A 141 -11.92 -14.06 -10.86
CA LYS A 141 -10.58 -13.79 -11.40
C LYS A 141 -10.64 -12.70 -12.46
N ARG A 142 -10.07 -11.53 -12.13
CA ARG A 142 -10.05 -10.37 -13.01
C ARG A 142 -8.80 -9.52 -12.78
N GLU A 143 -8.28 -8.94 -13.86
CA GLU A 143 -7.21 -7.95 -13.80
C GLU A 143 -7.79 -6.53 -13.69
N TYR A 144 -7.18 -5.72 -12.81
CA TYR A 144 -7.51 -4.32 -12.61
C TYR A 144 -6.26 -3.46 -12.83
N ALA A 145 -6.41 -2.37 -13.56
CA ALA A 145 -5.40 -1.33 -13.66
C ALA A 145 -5.60 -0.34 -12.51
N ILE A 146 -4.57 -0.13 -11.70
CA ILE A 146 -4.61 0.74 -10.54
C ILE A 146 -3.66 1.92 -10.79
N PRO A 147 -4.17 3.08 -11.19
CA PRO A 147 -3.37 4.28 -11.37
C PRO A 147 -2.90 4.80 -10.01
N VAL A 148 -1.68 5.32 -9.99
CA VAL A 148 -1.06 5.98 -8.85
C VAL A 148 -0.39 7.26 -9.32
N THR A 149 -0.70 8.37 -8.64
CA THR A 149 -0.05 9.66 -8.88
C THR A 149 0.82 10.03 -7.69
N MET A 150 2.06 10.43 -7.93
CA MET A 150 3.00 10.85 -6.90
C MET A 150 3.32 12.33 -7.04
N LYS A 151 3.12 13.08 -5.95
CA LYS A 151 3.28 14.54 -5.90
C LYS A 151 4.29 14.96 -4.84
N ASP A 152 5.01 16.03 -5.12
CA ASP A 152 5.85 16.72 -4.13
C ASP A 152 5.05 17.70 -3.26
N LYS A 153 5.73 18.41 -2.36
CA LYS A 153 5.10 19.41 -1.47
C LYS A 153 4.45 20.58 -2.20
N ALA A 154 4.90 20.91 -3.41
CA ALA A 154 4.32 21.96 -4.22
C ALA A 154 3.04 21.52 -4.94
N GLY A 155 2.73 20.21 -4.91
CA GLY A 155 1.62 19.61 -5.62
C GLY A 155 1.97 19.19 -7.05
N ASP A 156 3.23 19.34 -7.46
CA ASP A 156 3.67 18.93 -8.78
C ASP A 156 3.78 17.42 -8.87
N VAL A 157 3.32 16.86 -9.97
CA VAL A 157 3.46 15.43 -10.26
C VAL A 157 4.93 15.12 -10.57
N VAL A 158 5.54 14.28 -9.73
CA VAL A 158 6.94 13.85 -9.90
C VAL A 158 7.06 12.51 -10.60
N ALA A 159 6.06 11.65 -10.46
CA ALA A 159 5.97 10.38 -11.14
C ALA A 159 4.51 9.89 -11.17
N THR A 160 4.23 9.01 -12.12
CA THR A 160 2.96 8.27 -12.20
C THR A 160 3.26 6.78 -12.33
N ALA A 161 2.34 5.95 -11.87
CA ALA A 161 2.45 4.51 -12.04
C ALA A 161 1.08 3.90 -12.37
N THR A 162 1.09 2.72 -12.98
CA THR A 162 -0.08 1.88 -13.12
C THR A 162 0.28 0.46 -12.70
N LEU A 163 -0.38 -0.04 -11.66
CA LEU A 163 -0.24 -1.43 -11.25
C LEU A 163 -1.25 -2.28 -12.01
N ARG A 164 -0.78 -3.40 -12.56
CA ARG A 164 -1.65 -4.48 -13.05
C ARG A 164 -1.87 -5.44 -11.90
N THR A 165 -3.08 -5.46 -11.39
CA THR A 165 -3.43 -6.22 -10.19
C THR A 165 -4.46 -7.30 -10.53
N MET A 166 -4.07 -8.54 -10.32
CA MET A 166 -4.95 -9.68 -10.48
C MET A 166 -5.70 -9.92 -9.17
N VAL A 167 -7.02 -9.82 -9.20
CA VAL A 167 -7.91 -10.23 -8.11
C VAL A 167 -8.42 -11.63 -8.40
N GLY A 168 -8.67 -12.43 -7.37
CA GLY A 168 -9.23 -13.76 -7.48
C GLY A 168 -9.70 -14.27 -6.11
N PRO A 169 -10.36 -15.45 -6.04
CA PRO A 169 -10.83 -16.01 -4.78
C PRO A 169 -9.67 -16.38 -3.87
N LYS A 170 -9.88 -16.28 -2.55
CA LYS A 170 -8.97 -16.89 -1.57
C LYS A 170 -8.96 -18.40 -1.78
N LYS A 171 -7.82 -19.02 -1.51
CA LYS A 171 -7.74 -20.48 -1.51
C LYS A 171 -8.52 -21.00 -0.29
N SER A 172 -9.41 -21.94 -0.52
CA SER A 172 -10.02 -22.77 0.53
C SER A 172 -8.98 -23.65 1.22
#